data_6b4495bd0cd5f2b0a1c94da2ea1c8557
#
_entry.id   6b4495bd0cd5f2b0a1c94da2ea1c8557
#
_cell.length_a   1.000
_cell.length_b   1.000
_cell.length_c   1.000
_cell.angle_alpha   90.00
_cell.angle_beta   90.00
_cell.angle_gamma   90.00
#
_symmetry.space_group_name_H-M   'P 1'
#
loop_
_entity.id
_entity.type
_entity.pdbx_description
1 polymer ?
#
loop_
_entity_poly.entity_id
_entity_poly.type
_entity_poly.pdbx_seq_one_letter_code
_entity_poly.pdbx_strand_id
1 'polypeptide(L)'
;MQDIILKTIHIEHSRQGSYFTVPFEVPENVERLSLRYDYPRRPEVNHDLPNGRYTARDEVNIIDLGLIAPDGRQVGASGSDRLAFTVSETDATPGYLPGSIGPGTWQILVGAYRVEPGGVTVA
;
A
#
# COMPACT_ATOMS: atom_id res chain seq x y z
N MET A 1 23.99 -1.54 -3.36
CA MET A 1 23.41 -1.95 -2.06
C MET A 1 21.96 -1.53 -2.00
N GLN A 2 21.10 -2.42 -1.57
CA GLN A 2 19.69 -2.11 -1.38
C GLN A 2 19.44 -1.71 0.06
N ASP A 3 18.75 -0.60 0.22
CA ASP A 3 18.26 -0.21 1.53
C ASP A 3 16.82 -0.71 1.66
N ILE A 4 16.53 -1.34 2.78
CA ILE A 4 15.20 -1.87 3.06
C ILE A 4 14.60 -1.07 4.22
N ILE A 5 13.40 -0.55 4.00
CA ILE A 5 12.65 0.14 5.04
C ILE A 5 11.45 -0.72 5.38
N LEU A 6 11.33 -1.09 6.65
CA LEU A 6 10.21 -1.87 7.14
C LEU A 6 9.32 -0.99 8.02
N LYS A 7 8.03 -0.99 7.73
CA LYS A 7 7.05 -0.24 8.50
C LYS A 7 5.84 -1.10 8.75
N THR A 8 5.29 -0.99 9.94
CA THR A 8 4.03 -1.66 10.30
C THR A 8 3.11 -0.59 10.85
N ILE A 9 1.89 -0.54 10.32
CA ILE A 9 0.89 0.42 10.79
C ILE A 9 -0.39 -0.31 11.16
N HIS A 10 -1.05 0.18 12.19
CA HIS A 10 -2.36 -0.33 12.58
C HIS A 10 -3.40 0.72 12.24
N ILE A 11 -4.46 0.28 11.55
CA ILE A 11 -5.53 1.16 11.12
C ILE A 11 -6.79 0.81 11.90
N GLU A 12 -7.27 1.75 12.68
CA GLU A 12 -8.49 1.58 13.45
C GLU A 12 -9.72 1.56 12.52
N HIS A 13 -10.75 0.84 12.93
CA HIS A 13 -12.00 0.81 12.17
C HIS A 13 -12.57 2.21 11.93
N SER A 14 -12.39 3.12 12.87
CA SER A 14 -12.84 4.50 12.76
C SER A 14 -12.21 5.26 11.57
N ARG A 15 -11.12 4.73 11.04
CA ARG A 15 -10.45 5.30 9.87
C ARG A 15 -11.02 4.84 8.55
N GLN A 16 -11.97 3.91 8.57
CA GLN A 16 -12.60 3.43 7.34
C GLN A 16 -13.17 4.58 6.53
N GLY A 17 -12.88 4.58 5.25
CA GLY A 17 -13.29 5.64 4.35
C GLY A 17 -12.35 6.83 4.31
N SER A 18 -11.23 6.79 5.02
CA SER A 18 -10.28 7.89 5.06
C SER A 18 -9.01 7.60 4.26
N TYR A 19 -8.25 8.67 4.00
CA TYR A 19 -6.92 8.61 3.39
C TYR A 19 -5.93 9.26 4.33
N PHE A 20 -4.73 8.69 4.38
CA PHE A 20 -3.63 9.28 5.15
C PHE A 20 -2.30 8.91 4.50
N THR A 21 -1.22 9.54 4.95
CA THR A 21 0.09 9.30 4.37
C THR A 21 1.06 8.73 5.40
N VAL A 22 1.99 7.90 4.90
CA VAL A 22 3.08 7.36 5.71
C VAL A 22 4.38 7.82 5.08
N PRO A 23 5.17 8.66 5.75
CA PRO A 23 6.41 9.15 5.19
C PRO A 23 7.53 8.13 5.28
N PHE A 24 8.45 8.21 4.32
CA PHE A 24 9.70 7.45 4.36
C PHE A 24 10.80 8.24 3.65
N GLU A 25 12.03 8.04 4.10
CA GLU A 25 13.16 8.77 3.55
C GLU A 25 13.84 7.99 2.45
N VAL A 26 14.14 8.67 1.35
CA VAL A 26 14.87 8.10 0.22
C VAL A 26 16.24 8.77 0.18
N PRO A 27 17.32 8.00 0.25
CA PRO A 27 18.68 8.56 0.16
C PRO A 27 19.03 8.96 -1.27
N GLU A 28 20.16 9.60 -1.45
CA GLU A 28 20.65 9.94 -2.79
C GLU A 28 21.04 8.68 -3.55
N ASN A 29 21.04 8.78 -4.88
CA ASN A 29 21.49 7.75 -5.79
C ASN A 29 20.62 6.50 -5.80
N VAL A 30 19.33 6.65 -5.51
CA VAL A 30 18.36 5.59 -5.67
C VAL A 30 17.81 5.64 -7.09
N GLU A 31 17.88 4.53 -7.81
CA GLU A 31 17.42 4.45 -9.18
C GLU A 31 16.03 3.83 -9.29
N ARG A 32 15.64 3.04 -8.29
CA ARG A 32 14.38 2.30 -8.31
C ARG A 32 13.80 2.21 -6.91
N LEU A 33 12.50 2.43 -6.83
CA LEU A 33 11.74 2.16 -5.61
C LEU A 33 10.85 0.96 -5.86
N SER A 34 10.92 -0.02 -4.96
CA SER A 34 10.00 -1.16 -4.99
C SER A 34 9.30 -1.22 -3.64
N LEU A 35 7.99 -1.34 -3.69
CA LEU A 35 7.17 -1.40 -2.49
C LEU A 35 6.36 -2.68 -2.51
N ARG A 36 6.26 -3.30 -1.34
CA ARG A 36 5.40 -4.45 -1.12
C ARG A 36 4.68 -4.25 0.20
N TYR A 37 3.40 -4.61 0.23
CA TYR A 37 2.65 -4.55 1.48
C TYR A 37 1.73 -5.76 1.59
N ASP A 38 1.31 -6.04 2.83
CA ASP A 38 0.43 -7.15 3.10
C ASP A 38 -0.46 -6.84 4.31
N TYR A 39 -1.63 -7.43 4.34
CA TYR A 39 -2.57 -7.29 5.43
C TYR A 39 -3.62 -8.41 5.34
N PRO A 40 -4.30 -8.75 6.45
CA PRO A 40 -5.38 -9.74 6.41
C PRO A 40 -6.56 -9.21 5.59
N ARG A 41 -6.91 -9.91 4.53
CA ARG A 41 -7.99 -9.51 3.64
C ARG A 41 -9.31 -10.13 4.02
N ARG A 42 -9.25 -11.41 4.41
CA ARG A 42 -10.43 -12.21 4.69
C ARG A 42 -10.41 -12.68 6.14
N PRO A 43 -11.58 -13.05 6.69
CA PRO A 43 -11.63 -13.60 8.03
C PRO A 43 -10.71 -14.82 8.14
N GLU A 44 -10.02 -14.95 9.30
CA GLU A 44 -9.08 -16.04 9.50
C GLU A 44 -9.71 -17.40 9.50
N VAL A 45 -10.95 -17.49 9.99
CA VAL A 45 -11.62 -18.77 10.15
C VAL A 45 -12.84 -18.80 9.26
N ASN A 46 -12.79 -19.62 8.22
CA ASN A 46 -13.89 -19.78 7.29
C ASN A 46 -14.09 -21.21 6.87
N HIS A 47 -13.74 -22.12 7.76
CA HIS A 47 -13.92 -23.54 7.50
C HIS A 47 -15.38 -23.92 7.35
N ASP A 48 -16.27 -23.08 7.88
CA ASP A 48 -17.69 -23.36 7.89
C ASP A 48 -18.47 -22.78 6.70
N LEU A 49 -17.78 -22.10 5.79
CA LEU A 49 -18.44 -21.62 4.58
C LEU A 49 -18.83 -22.79 3.71
N PRO A 50 -20.07 -22.83 3.24
CA PRO A 50 -20.59 -23.99 2.51
C PRO A 50 -19.73 -24.45 1.34
N ASN A 51 -19.03 -23.55 0.72
CA ASN A 51 -18.22 -23.86 -0.46
C ASN A 51 -16.72 -23.78 -0.24
N GLY A 52 -16.26 -23.42 0.94
CA GLY A 52 -14.86 -23.18 1.18
C GLY A 52 -14.28 -22.09 0.27
N ARG A 53 -15.11 -21.24 -0.26
CA ARG A 53 -14.73 -20.21 -1.22
C ARG A 53 -14.93 -18.82 -0.64
N TYR A 54 -14.04 -17.91 -1.06
CA TYR A 54 -14.19 -16.50 -0.77
C TYR A 54 -14.53 -15.76 -2.05
N THR A 55 -15.35 -14.74 -1.92
CA THR A 55 -15.63 -13.80 -3.00
C THR A 55 -15.07 -12.45 -2.59
N ALA A 56 -15.09 -11.48 -3.50
CA ALA A 56 -14.67 -10.12 -3.17
C ALA A 56 -15.50 -9.53 -2.02
N ARG A 57 -16.71 -10.04 -1.82
CA ARG A 57 -17.59 -9.57 -0.73
C ARG A 57 -17.11 -10.03 0.64
N ASP A 58 -16.30 -11.10 0.67
CA ASP A 58 -15.81 -11.66 1.91
C ASP A 58 -14.59 -10.91 2.45
N GLU A 59 -14.06 -9.96 1.70
CA GLU A 59 -12.93 -9.17 2.16
C GLU A 59 -13.38 -8.21 3.26
N VAL A 60 -12.80 -8.38 4.45
CA VAL A 60 -13.11 -7.54 5.61
C VAL A 60 -12.23 -6.30 5.66
N ASN A 61 -11.10 -6.33 4.99
CA ASN A 61 -10.19 -5.20 4.88
C ASN A 61 -9.85 -4.95 3.42
N ILE A 62 -9.91 -3.70 3.00
CA ILE A 62 -9.52 -3.28 1.64
C ILE A 62 -8.68 -2.02 1.78
N ILE A 63 -7.39 -2.14 1.48
CA ILE A 63 -6.43 -1.06 1.62
C ILE A 63 -5.79 -0.76 0.27
N ASP A 64 -5.94 0.47 -0.19
CA ASP A 64 -5.35 0.94 -1.43
C ASP A 64 -4.09 1.74 -1.13
N LEU A 65 -3.14 1.74 -2.06
CA LEU A 65 -1.90 2.50 -1.90
C LEU A 65 -1.68 3.47 -3.06
N GLY A 66 -0.95 4.52 -2.76
CA GLY A 66 -0.43 5.45 -3.74
C GLY A 66 0.95 5.92 -3.32
N LEU A 67 1.60 6.70 -4.17
CA LEU A 67 2.94 7.19 -3.92
C LEU A 67 3.03 8.66 -4.27
N ILE A 68 3.60 9.45 -3.36
CA ILE A 68 3.78 10.90 -3.52
C ILE A 68 5.26 11.22 -3.37
N ALA A 69 5.81 11.93 -4.36
CA ALA A 69 7.21 12.35 -4.35
C ALA A 69 7.42 13.56 -3.44
N PRO A 70 8.68 13.88 -3.09
CA PRO A 70 8.97 15.01 -2.18
C PRO A 70 8.45 16.36 -2.64
N ASP A 71 8.31 16.58 -3.95
CA ASP A 71 7.77 17.82 -4.51
C ASP A 71 6.23 17.88 -4.50
N GLY A 72 5.57 16.86 -3.95
CA GLY A 72 4.12 16.78 -3.93
C GLY A 72 3.50 16.12 -5.15
N ARG A 73 4.32 15.73 -6.13
CA ARG A 73 3.83 15.08 -7.34
C ARG A 73 3.27 13.69 -6.99
N GLN A 74 2.05 13.43 -7.39
CA GLN A 74 1.47 12.11 -7.22
C GLN A 74 2.00 11.19 -8.32
N VAL A 75 2.78 10.20 -7.93
CA VAL A 75 3.41 9.27 -8.84
C VAL A 75 2.43 8.22 -9.34
N GLY A 76 1.49 7.84 -8.49
CA GLY A 76 0.48 6.89 -8.90
C GLY A 76 -0.31 6.34 -7.74
N ALA A 77 -1.24 5.45 -8.09
CA ALA A 77 -2.09 4.76 -7.12
C ALA A 77 -2.51 3.42 -7.68
N SER A 78 -2.77 2.49 -6.79
CA SER A 78 -3.26 1.16 -7.17
C SER A 78 -4.27 0.67 -6.17
N GLY A 79 -5.18 -0.20 -6.63
CA GLY A 79 -6.18 -0.80 -5.77
C GLY A 79 -5.62 -1.95 -4.94
N SER A 80 -6.47 -2.51 -4.11
CA SER A 80 -6.10 -3.56 -3.17
C SER A 80 -5.72 -4.89 -3.84
N ASP A 81 -6.00 -5.03 -5.13
CA ASP A 81 -5.62 -6.20 -5.90
C ASP A 81 -4.12 -6.25 -6.21
N ARG A 82 -3.40 -5.17 -5.96
CA ARG A 82 -1.98 -5.07 -6.25
C ARG A 82 -1.19 -4.91 -4.95
N LEU A 83 -0.39 -5.93 -4.62
CA LEU A 83 0.38 -5.97 -3.37
C LEU A 83 1.79 -5.42 -3.50
N ALA A 84 2.22 -5.11 -4.70
CA ALA A 84 3.57 -4.62 -4.95
C ALA A 84 3.60 -3.72 -6.18
N PHE A 85 4.48 -2.73 -6.16
CA PHE A 85 4.74 -1.93 -7.34
C PHE A 85 6.19 -1.47 -7.36
N THR A 86 6.65 -1.09 -8.54
CA THR A 86 8.01 -0.63 -8.76
C THR A 86 7.96 0.63 -9.62
N VAL A 87 8.80 1.61 -9.27
CA VAL A 87 8.95 2.84 -10.03
C VAL A 87 10.43 3.12 -10.22
N SER A 88 10.82 3.43 -11.45
CA SER A 88 12.17 3.87 -11.77
C SER A 88 12.09 5.03 -12.76
N GLU A 89 13.23 5.57 -13.14
CA GLU A 89 13.28 6.70 -14.09
C GLU A 89 12.66 6.33 -15.43
N THR A 90 12.80 5.08 -15.85
CA THR A 90 12.37 4.64 -17.19
C THR A 90 11.17 3.72 -17.17
N ASP A 91 10.85 3.09 -16.06
CA ASP A 91 9.80 2.09 -15.96
C ASP A 91 8.96 2.29 -14.71
N ALA A 92 7.70 1.88 -14.80
CA ALA A 92 6.83 1.86 -13.64
C ALA A 92 5.76 0.78 -13.82
N THR A 93 5.30 0.23 -12.71
CA THR A 93 4.14 -0.65 -12.71
C THR A 93 2.93 0.12 -13.25
N PRO A 94 2.04 -0.50 -14.04
CA PRO A 94 0.82 0.18 -14.51
C PRO A 94 0.07 0.84 -13.36
N GLY A 95 -0.36 2.07 -13.57
CA GLY A 95 -0.96 2.91 -12.53
C GLY A 95 0.03 3.88 -11.91
N TYR A 96 1.32 3.71 -12.18
CA TYR A 96 2.39 4.59 -11.70
C TYR A 96 3.15 5.18 -12.88
N LEU A 97 3.73 6.36 -12.66
CA LEU A 97 4.45 7.08 -13.70
C LEU A 97 5.96 6.98 -13.46
N PRO A 98 6.73 6.59 -14.47
CA PRO A 98 8.19 6.63 -14.33
C PRO A 98 8.68 8.06 -14.16
N GLY A 99 9.80 8.21 -13.50
CA GLY A 99 10.41 9.50 -13.26
C GLY A 99 11.57 9.38 -12.31
N SER A 100 12.29 10.48 -12.14
CA SER A 100 13.46 10.51 -11.28
C SER A 100 13.10 10.18 -9.83
N ILE A 101 13.94 9.37 -9.20
CA ILE A 101 13.82 9.04 -7.80
C ILE A 101 14.77 9.94 -7.02
N GLY A 102 14.32 11.15 -6.71
CA GLY A 102 15.13 12.10 -5.96
C GLY A 102 15.17 11.77 -4.47
N PRO A 103 16.23 12.25 -3.78
CA PRO A 103 16.30 12.07 -2.34
C PRO A 103 15.27 12.95 -1.63
N GLY A 104 14.92 12.56 -0.43
CA GLY A 104 14.02 13.33 0.42
C GLY A 104 12.91 12.49 1.01
N THR A 105 11.90 13.16 1.53
CA THR A 105 10.77 12.49 2.16
C THR A 105 9.71 12.20 1.12
N TRP A 106 9.54 10.94 0.84
CA TRP A 106 8.44 10.43 0.01
C TRP A 106 7.30 10.00 0.93
N GLN A 107 6.12 9.90 0.38
CA GLN A 107 4.95 9.50 1.18
C GLN A 107 4.19 8.39 0.48
N ILE A 108 3.80 7.40 1.28
CA ILE A 108 2.87 6.36 0.83
C ILE A 108 1.47 6.87 1.16
N LEU A 109 0.63 7.00 0.16
CA LEU A 109 -0.77 7.35 0.37
C LEU A 109 -1.53 6.06 0.67
N VAL A 110 -2.23 6.02 1.79
CA VAL A 110 -2.98 4.85 2.21
C VAL A 110 -4.47 5.19 2.17
N GLY A 111 -5.22 4.40 1.42
CA GLY A 111 -6.66 4.52 1.36
C GLY A 111 -7.32 3.39 2.12
N ALA A 112 -7.90 3.68 3.26
CA ALA A 112 -8.57 2.70 4.11
C ALA A 112 -10.02 2.54 3.65
N TYR A 113 -10.23 1.84 2.56
CA TYR A 113 -11.57 1.68 1.97
C TYR A 113 -12.48 0.87 2.86
N ARG A 114 -11.97 -0.22 3.43
CA ARG A 114 -12.74 -1.07 4.35
C ARG A 114 -11.81 -1.55 5.47
N VAL A 115 -12.27 -1.43 6.70
CA VAL A 115 -11.53 -1.85 7.90
C VAL A 115 -12.48 -2.58 8.82
N GLU A 116 -12.12 -3.79 9.23
CA GLU A 116 -12.95 -4.58 10.14
C GLU A 116 -13.03 -3.93 11.53
N PRO A 117 -14.05 -4.28 12.35
CA PRO A 117 -14.24 -3.64 13.66
C PRO A 117 -13.04 -3.68 14.59
N GLY A 118 -12.22 -4.71 14.53
CA GLY A 118 -11.00 -4.81 15.32
C GLY A 118 -9.81 -4.04 14.77
N GLY A 119 -9.98 -3.38 13.62
CA GLY A 119 -8.86 -2.72 12.96
C GLY A 119 -8.05 -3.69 12.08
N VAL A 120 -7.04 -3.16 11.37
CA VAL A 120 -6.17 -3.95 10.53
C VAL A 120 -4.73 -3.51 10.70
N THR A 121 -3.82 -4.46 10.72
CA THR A 121 -2.38 -4.18 10.75
C THR A 121 -1.82 -4.41 9.35
N VAL A 122 -1.17 -3.38 8.80
CA VAL A 122 -0.57 -3.41 7.46
C VAL A 122 0.94 -3.41 7.63
N ALA A 123 1.59 -4.35 7.01
CA ALA A 123 3.04 -4.47 7.09
C ALA A 123 3.69 -4.23 5.73
#